data_ab7f57dcd59569ebb2142bd83bcab8e2
#
_entry.id   ab7f57dcd59569ebb2142bd83bcab8e2
#
_cell.length_a   1.000
_cell.length_b   1.000
_cell.length_c   1.000
_cell.angle_alpha   90.00
_cell.angle_beta   90.00
_cell.angle_gamma   90.00
#
_symmetry.space_group_name_H-M   'P 1'
#
loop_
_entity.id
_entity.type
_entity.pdbx_description
1 polymer ?
#
loop_
_entity_poly.entity_id
_entity_poly.type
_entity_poly.pdbx_seq_one_letter_code
_entity_poly.pdbx_strand_id
1 'polypeptide(L)'
;MSRSLGLLIPLFAVGLLSLSLFIFWVLKSDQINLAVGANRFAECRTSNAFGGSNIGGEFELLNQAGQVVTDKDIFKEPTILYFGYTFCPDICPLDVYRNSEAVELLEAKKISATPVFVSIDPERDTPEVIDDFVKYHHPKMIGLTGSKDQVKHISKAYKTYYKAQQSNDDLYLVDHSTLTYLILPEYGFVEFFRRDKSAEEIANITACFVRNS
;
A
#
# COMPACT_ATOMS: atom_id res chain seq x y z
N MET A 1 39.66 -44.08 33.86
CA MET A 1 38.68 -43.01 33.71
C MET A 1 38.69 -42.49 32.28
N SER A 2 38.05 -43.17 31.33
CA SER A 2 37.94 -42.66 29.91
C SER A 2 36.87 -43.43 29.11
N ARG A 3 35.61 -43.42 29.58
CA ARG A 3 34.49 -44.03 28.83
C ARG A 3 33.28 -43.13 28.60
N SER A 4 33.26 -41.89 29.07
CA SER A 4 32.13 -40.98 28.97
C SER A 4 32.18 -39.98 27.77
N LEU A 5 33.33 -39.84 27.12
CA LEU A 5 33.53 -38.86 26.06
C LEU A 5 32.96 -39.36 24.68
N GLY A 6 32.87 -40.66 24.49
CA GLY A 6 32.39 -41.27 23.24
C GLY A 6 30.88 -41.19 23.02
N LEU A 7 30.09 -40.92 24.08
CA LEU A 7 28.61 -40.87 23.96
C LEU A 7 28.09 -39.45 23.75
N LEU A 8 28.87 -38.43 24.06
CA LEU A 8 28.45 -37.01 23.90
C LEU A 8 28.52 -36.53 22.47
N ILE A 9 29.45 -37.03 21.67
CA ILE A 9 29.63 -36.63 20.26
C ILE A 9 28.41 -36.99 19.39
N PRO A 10 27.84 -38.22 19.46
CA PRO A 10 26.66 -38.54 18.67
C PRO A 10 25.39 -37.75 19.07
N LEU A 11 25.23 -37.40 20.35
CA LEU A 11 24.12 -36.59 20.84
C LEU A 11 24.19 -35.15 20.30
N PHE A 12 25.39 -34.57 20.26
CA PHE A 12 25.60 -33.23 19.67
C PHE A 12 25.35 -33.22 18.16
N ALA A 13 25.78 -34.26 17.45
CA ALA A 13 25.54 -34.38 15.99
C ALA A 13 24.04 -34.52 15.64
N VAL A 14 23.28 -35.27 16.45
CA VAL A 14 21.83 -35.43 16.29
C VAL A 14 21.10 -34.11 16.60
N GLY A 15 21.54 -33.34 17.59
CA GLY A 15 20.99 -32.01 17.92
C GLY A 15 21.22 -30.98 16.81
N LEU A 16 22.40 -30.95 16.21
CA LEU A 16 22.71 -30.07 15.09
C LEU A 16 21.91 -30.44 13.80
N LEU A 17 21.75 -31.72 13.54
CA LEU A 17 20.92 -32.22 12.43
C LEU A 17 19.44 -31.85 12.60
N SER A 18 18.89 -32.01 13.80
CA SER A 18 17.50 -31.66 14.08
C SER A 18 17.27 -30.16 13.99
N LEU A 19 18.20 -29.33 14.46
CA LEU A 19 18.13 -27.88 14.35
C LEU A 19 18.21 -27.40 12.91
N SER A 20 19.10 -28.00 12.10
CA SER A 20 19.22 -27.67 10.68
C SER A 20 17.96 -28.06 9.88
N LEU A 21 17.36 -29.20 10.17
CA LEU A 21 16.10 -29.63 9.56
C LEU A 21 14.94 -28.71 9.98
N PHE A 22 14.90 -28.27 11.24
CA PHE A 22 13.88 -27.35 11.71
C PHE A 22 14.02 -25.98 11.01
N ILE A 23 15.22 -25.42 10.94
CA ILE A 23 15.49 -24.16 10.23
C ILE A 23 15.12 -24.31 8.73
N PHE A 24 15.53 -25.40 8.09
CA PHE A 24 15.17 -25.68 6.70
C PHE A 24 13.66 -25.78 6.51
N TRP A 25 12.92 -26.39 7.43
CA TRP A 25 11.47 -26.51 7.40
C TRP A 25 10.79 -25.14 7.55
N VAL A 26 11.26 -24.30 8.50
CA VAL A 26 10.74 -22.93 8.67
C VAL A 26 10.97 -22.09 7.44
N LEU A 27 12.21 -22.06 6.90
CA LEU A 27 12.52 -21.29 5.68
C LEU A 27 11.72 -21.78 4.46
N LYS A 28 11.47 -23.08 4.37
CA LYS A 28 10.67 -23.64 3.28
C LYS A 28 9.18 -23.33 3.44
N SER A 29 8.66 -23.28 4.67
CA SER A 29 7.26 -22.92 4.92
C SER A 29 6.96 -21.49 4.50
N ASP A 30 7.87 -20.55 4.77
CA ASP A 30 7.73 -19.15 4.36
C ASP A 30 7.74 -19.00 2.83
N GLN A 31 8.61 -19.74 2.15
CA GLN A 31 8.68 -19.75 0.67
C GLN A 31 7.40 -20.34 0.05
N ILE A 32 6.81 -21.36 0.65
CA ILE A 32 5.55 -21.97 0.18
C ILE A 32 4.39 -21.00 0.39
N ASN A 33 4.31 -20.33 1.52
CA ASN A 33 3.25 -19.36 1.81
C ASN A 33 3.31 -18.15 0.86
N LEU A 34 4.49 -17.65 0.54
CA LEU A 34 4.71 -16.60 -0.46
C LEU A 34 4.31 -17.05 -1.87
N ALA A 35 4.64 -18.29 -2.26
CA ALA A 35 4.30 -18.83 -3.57
C ALA A 35 2.78 -19.11 -3.72
N VAL A 36 2.12 -19.57 -2.65
CA VAL A 36 0.67 -19.80 -2.63
C VAL A 36 -0.08 -18.48 -2.72
N GLY A 37 0.36 -17.44 -1.96
CA GLY A 37 -0.22 -16.10 -2.04
C GLY A 37 -0.04 -15.47 -3.42
N ALA A 38 1.13 -15.65 -4.05
CA ALA A 38 1.39 -15.15 -5.40
C ALA A 38 0.51 -15.83 -6.47
N ASN A 39 0.19 -17.11 -6.30
CA ASN A 39 -0.65 -17.86 -7.24
C ASN A 39 -2.14 -17.57 -7.06
N ARG A 40 -2.57 -17.25 -5.83
CA ARG A 40 -3.98 -16.94 -5.50
C ARG A 40 -4.54 -15.79 -6.32
N PHE A 41 -3.74 -14.74 -6.55
CA PHE A 41 -4.13 -13.53 -7.29
C PHE A 41 -3.70 -13.55 -8.77
N ALA A 42 -3.19 -14.66 -9.29
CA ALA A 42 -2.63 -14.70 -10.65
C ALA A 42 -3.67 -14.31 -11.71
N GLU A 43 -4.91 -14.75 -11.56
CA GLU A 43 -6.01 -14.44 -12.50
C GLU A 43 -6.53 -13.01 -12.38
N CYS A 44 -6.30 -12.35 -11.24
CA CYS A 44 -6.74 -10.97 -11.00
C CYS A 44 -5.73 -9.91 -11.47
N ARG A 45 -4.48 -10.31 -11.66
CA ARG A 45 -3.39 -9.38 -11.98
C ARG A 45 -3.46 -8.92 -13.43
N THR A 46 -3.34 -7.63 -13.61
CA THR A 46 -3.32 -6.98 -14.94
C THR A 46 -1.93 -6.48 -15.33
N SER A 47 -1.00 -6.44 -14.37
CA SER A 47 0.36 -5.98 -14.59
C SER A 47 1.38 -7.11 -14.37
N ASN A 48 2.38 -7.20 -15.26
CA ASN A 48 3.52 -8.11 -15.12
C ASN A 48 4.63 -7.56 -14.19
N ALA A 49 4.36 -6.45 -13.48
CA ALA A 49 5.38 -5.67 -12.78
C ALA A 49 5.81 -6.25 -11.41
N PHE A 50 5.39 -7.46 -11.04
CA PHE A 50 5.52 -7.97 -9.68
C PHE A 50 6.61 -9.00 -9.42
N GLY A 51 7.67 -8.97 -10.18
CA GLY A 51 8.90 -9.70 -9.82
C GLY A 51 9.60 -9.07 -8.61
N GLY A 52 9.10 -9.30 -7.38
CA GLY A 52 9.90 -9.15 -6.16
C GLY A 52 10.13 -7.74 -5.60
N SER A 53 9.36 -6.72 -5.98
CA SER A 53 9.48 -5.40 -5.36
C SER A 53 8.61 -5.26 -4.11
N ASN A 54 9.23 -5.08 -2.93
CA ASN A 54 8.52 -4.65 -1.72
C ASN A 54 7.97 -3.25 -1.95
N ILE A 55 6.66 -3.15 -2.25
CA ILE A 55 5.91 -1.90 -2.31
C ILE A 55 5.04 -1.83 -1.06
N GLY A 56 5.02 -0.66 -0.41
CA GLY A 56 4.34 -0.47 0.86
C GLY A 56 5.27 -0.62 2.05
N GLY A 57 4.75 -0.32 3.22
CA GLY A 57 5.48 -0.34 4.49
C GLY A 57 4.74 0.42 5.57
N GLU A 58 5.21 0.32 6.80
CA GLU A 58 4.66 1.07 7.94
C GLU A 58 4.85 2.56 7.72
N PHE A 59 3.86 3.34 8.15
CA PHE A 59 3.94 4.80 8.15
C PHE A 59 3.20 5.39 9.37
N GLU A 60 3.51 6.62 9.66
CA GLU A 60 2.78 7.47 10.60
C GLU A 60 2.56 8.82 9.93
N LEU A 61 1.30 9.22 9.78
CA LEU A 61 0.86 10.46 9.13
C LEU A 61 -0.21 11.16 9.97
N LEU A 62 -0.62 12.35 9.55
CA LEU A 62 -1.79 13.05 10.07
C LEU A 62 -2.98 12.80 9.14
N ASN A 63 -4.14 12.47 9.70
CA ASN A 63 -5.39 12.46 8.94
C ASN A 63 -5.95 13.89 8.81
N GLN A 64 -7.03 14.04 8.05
CA GLN A 64 -7.72 15.31 7.84
C GLN A 64 -8.30 15.96 9.13
N ALA A 65 -8.41 15.20 10.22
CA ALA A 65 -8.78 15.73 11.54
C ALA A 65 -7.56 16.14 12.40
N GLY A 66 -6.34 16.10 11.84
CA GLY A 66 -5.10 16.39 12.54
C GLY A 66 -4.66 15.30 13.54
N GLN A 67 -5.24 14.11 13.46
CA GLN A 67 -4.88 12.99 14.33
C GLN A 67 -3.76 12.16 13.71
N VAL A 68 -2.83 11.71 14.55
CA VAL A 68 -1.79 10.77 14.13
C VAL A 68 -2.41 9.41 13.85
N VAL A 69 -2.14 8.85 12.68
CA VAL A 69 -2.63 7.55 12.23
C VAL A 69 -1.50 6.74 11.58
N THR A 70 -1.63 5.43 11.66
CA THR A 70 -0.67 4.46 11.10
C THR A 70 -1.30 3.70 9.93
N ASP A 71 -0.48 2.95 9.19
CA ASP A 71 -0.95 2.00 8.17
C ASP A 71 -2.01 1.03 8.73
N LYS A 72 -1.87 0.57 9.98
CA LYS A 72 -2.81 -0.33 10.66
C LYS A 72 -4.17 0.33 10.97
N ASP A 73 -4.19 1.65 11.14
CA ASP A 73 -5.42 2.40 11.35
C ASP A 73 -6.17 2.63 10.05
N ILE A 74 -5.45 2.72 8.95
CA ILE A 74 -5.97 3.07 7.62
C ILE A 74 -6.40 1.82 6.84
N PHE A 75 -5.58 0.76 6.80
CA PHE A 75 -5.81 -0.41 5.94
C PHE A 75 -6.67 -1.49 6.60
N LYS A 76 -7.85 -1.11 7.13
CA LYS A 76 -8.81 -2.04 7.77
C LYS A 76 -9.72 -2.76 6.78
N GLU A 77 -9.83 -2.23 5.57
CA GLU A 77 -10.59 -2.80 4.47
C GLU A 77 -9.85 -2.56 3.13
N PRO A 78 -10.27 -3.16 2.02
CA PRO A 78 -9.68 -2.89 0.70
C PRO A 78 -9.55 -1.40 0.46
N THR A 79 -8.35 -0.94 0.15
CA THR A 79 -8.02 0.49 0.06
C THR A 79 -7.54 0.84 -1.33
N ILE A 80 -8.14 1.88 -1.90
CA ILE A 80 -7.74 2.51 -3.16
C ILE A 80 -6.92 3.76 -2.81
N LEU A 81 -5.59 3.60 -2.80
CA LEU A 81 -4.64 4.62 -2.33
C LEU A 81 -4.08 5.44 -3.51
N TYR A 82 -4.08 6.77 -3.38
CA TYR A 82 -3.54 7.67 -4.38
C TYR A 82 -2.65 8.74 -3.75
N PHE A 83 -1.52 9.04 -4.40
CA PHE A 83 -0.61 10.13 -4.02
C PHE A 83 -0.81 11.32 -4.93
N GLY A 84 -1.10 12.48 -4.36
CA GLY A 84 -1.35 13.71 -5.11
C GLY A 84 -1.20 14.95 -4.24
N TYR A 85 -1.67 16.10 -4.72
CA TYR A 85 -1.73 17.33 -3.95
C TYR A 85 -2.98 18.12 -4.32
N THR A 86 -3.52 18.90 -3.37
CA THR A 86 -4.84 19.53 -3.54
C THR A 86 -4.82 20.68 -4.56
N PHE A 87 -3.67 21.34 -4.72
CA PHE A 87 -3.45 22.43 -5.67
C PHE A 87 -3.16 21.98 -7.11
N CYS A 88 -3.27 20.70 -7.40
CA CYS A 88 -3.11 20.18 -8.75
C CYS A 88 -4.27 20.64 -9.65
N PRO A 89 -3.99 21.39 -10.74
CA PRO A 89 -5.06 22.01 -11.52
C PRO A 89 -5.79 21.07 -12.49
N ASP A 90 -5.28 19.83 -12.69
CA ASP A 90 -5.74 18.99 -13.79
C ASP A 90 -5.84 17.51 -13.38
N ILE A 91 -4.73 16.84 -13.13
CA ILE A 91 -4.64 15.38 -13.07
C ILE A 91 -5.22 14.80 -11.79
N CYS A 92 -4.86 15.36 -10.61
CA CYS A 92 -5.25 14.81 -9.32
C CYS A 92 -6.77 14.77 -9.12
N PRO A 93 -7.55 15.84 -9.39
CA PRO A 93 -8.99 15.77 -9.21
C PRO A 93 -9.66 14.72 -10.10
N LEU A 94 -9.17 14.52 -11.33
CA LEU A 94 -9.71 13.50 -12.24
C LEU A 94 -9.41 12.07 -11.75
N ASP A 95 -8.19 11.82 -11.28
CA ASP A 95 -7.80 10.51 -10.76
C ASP A 95 -8.51 10.19 -9.43
N VAL A 96 -8.67 11.20 -8.55
CA VAL A 96 -9.39 11.06 -7.27
C VAL A 96 -10.88 10.82 -7.53
N TYR A 97 -11.49 11.53 -8.48
CA TYR A 97 -12.89 11.29 -8.88
C TYR A 97 -13.08 9.86 -9.41
N ARG A 98 -12.24 9.41 -10.34
CA ARG A 98 -12.26 8.03 -10.87
C ARG A 98 -12.12 6.98 -9.76
N ASN A 99 -11.24 7.20 -8.80
CA ASN A 99 -11.03 6.30 -7.68
C ASN A 99 -12.24 6.26 -6.74
N SER A 100 -12.90 7.40 -6.52
CA SER A 100 -14.16 7.51 -5.78
C SER A 100 -15.29 6.74 -6.48
N GLU A 101 -15.45 6.94 -7.78
CA GLU A 101 -16.42 6.20 -8.59
C GLU A 101 -16.17 4.66 -8.53
N ALA A 102 -14.92 4.24 -8.56
CA ALA A 102 -14.58 2.82 -8.41
C ALA A 102 -15.02 2.26 -7.05
N VAL A 103 -14.91 3.04 -5.96
CA VAL A 103 -15.40 2.65 -4.63
C VAL A 103 -16.92 2.56 -4.62
N GLU A 104 -17.66 3.50 -5.21
CA GLU A 104 -19.12 3.43 -5.33
C GLU A 104 -19.57 2.19 -6.12
N LEU A 105 -18.86 1.84 -7.20
CA LEU A 105 -19.12 0.62 -7.97
C LEU A 105 -18.83 -0.66 -7.16
N LEU A 106 -17.86 -0.65 -6.25
CA LEU A 106 -17.59 -1.76 -5.31
C LEU A 106 -18.71 -1.87 -4.28
N GLU A 107 -19.20 -0.76 -3.73
CA GLU A 107 -20.32 -0.74 -2.80
C GLU A 107 -21.60 -1.30 -3.43
N ALA A 108 -21.88 -0.97 -4.69
CA ALA A 108 -22.99 -1.56 -5.45
C ALA A 108 -22.86 -3.08 -5.58
N LYS A 109 -21.63 -3.63 -5.54
CA LYS A 109 -21.31 -5.07 -5.50
C LYS A 109 -21.28 -5.65 -4.09
N LYS A 110 -21.63 -4.85 -3.04
CA LYS A 110 -21.56 -5.20 -1.60
C LYS A 110 -20.13 -5.48 -1.12
N ILE A 111 -19.15 -4.86 -1.72
CA ILE A 111 -17.76 -4.88 -1.32
C ILE A 111 -17.45 -3.51 -0.73
N SER A 112 -17.18 -3.46 0.59
CA SER A 112 -16.68 -2.24 1.23
C SER A 112 -15.26 -1.97 0.81
N ALA A 113 -14.96 -0.70 0.52
CA ALA A 113 -13.61 -0.25 0.21
C ALA A 113 -13.46 1.23 0.62
N THR A 114 -12.24 1.64 0.98
CA THR A 114 -11.94 3.01 1.37
C THR A 114 -11.04 3.68 0.35
N PRO A 115 -11.44 4.83 -0.24
CA PRO A 115 -10.53 5.66 -1.01
C PRO A 115 -9.63 6.45 -0.04
N VAL A 116 -8.32 6.47 -0.31
CA VAL A 116 -7.32 7.18 0.51
C VAL A 116 -6.50 8.11 -0.37
N PHE A 117 -6.43 9.37 0.02
CA PHE A 117 -5.61 10.39 -0.61
C PHE A 117 -4.43 10.73 0.31
N VAL A 118 -3.20 10.62 -0.20
CA VAL A 118 -1.97 10.99 0.52
C VAL A 118 -1.37 12.21 -0.15
N SER A 119 -1.27 13.31 0.57
CA SER A 119 -0.60 14.49 0.05
C SER A 119 0.91 14.29 -0.06
N ILE A 120 1.44 14.75 -1.20
CA ILE A 120 2.89 14.87 -1.46
C ILE A 120 3.39 16.31 -1.33
N ASP A 121 2.52 17.22 -0.91
CA ASP A 121 2.82 18.65 -0.73
C ASP A 121 2.40 19.16 0.66
N PRO A 122 3.05 18.67 1.71
CA PRO A 122 2.65 18.97 3.09
C PRO A 122 2.83 20.44 3.49
N GLU A 123 3.45 21.27 2.66
CA GLU A 123 3.61 22.70 2.94
C GLU A 123 2.32 23.47 2.67
N ARG A 124 1.53 23.07 1.66
CA ARG A 124 0.24 23.68 1.33
C ARG A 124 -0.95 22.86 1.81
N ASP A 125 -0.81 21.53 1.81
CA ASP A 125 -1.87 20.59 2.15
C ASP A 125 -1.91 20.34 3.66
N THR A 126 -2.41 21.33 4.42
CA THR A 126 -2.68 21.16 5.85
C THR A 126 -3.84 20.17 6.07
N PRO A 127 -4.04 19.64 7.29
CA PRO A 127 -5.20 18.80 7.59
C PRO A 127 -6.53 19.42 7.18
N GLU A 128 -6.71 20.73 7.41
CA GLU A 128 -7.92 21.47 7.07
C GLU A 128 -8.14 21.55 5.55
N VAL A 129 -7.10 21.84 4.79
CA VAL A 129 -7.16 21.88 3.31
C VAL A 129 -7.51 20.51 2.75
N ILE A 130 -6.92 19.45 3.31
CA ILE A 130 -7.22 18.07 2.91
C ILE A 130 -8.64 17.68 3.30
N ASP A 131 -9.16 18.13 4.46
CA ASP A 131 -10.52 17.84 4.90
C ASP A 131 -11.56 18.36 3.90
N ASP A 132 -11.40 19.59 3.44
CA ASP A 132 -12.26 20.17 2.41
C ASP A 132 -12.17 19.40 1.09
N PHE A 133 -10.95 19.04 0.68
CA PHE A 133 -10.71 18.30 -0.55
C PHE A 133 -11.35 16.91 -0.54
N VAL A 134 -11.13 16.11 0.51
CA VAL A 134 -11.65 14.74 0.56
C VAL A 134 -13.17 14.70 0.71
N LYS A 135 -13.76 15.60 1.47
CA LYS A 135 -15.23 15.72 1.59
C LYS A 135 -15.91 16.06 0.27
N TYR A 136 -15.27 16.86 -0.56
CA TYR A 136 -15.79 17.18 -1.89
C TYR A 136 -15.81 15.95 -2.81
N HIS A 137 -14.81 15.07 -2.71
CA HIS A 137 -14.67 13.94 -3.62
C HIS A 137 -15.44 12.68 -3.20
N HIS A 138 -15.44 12.33 -1.90
CA HIS A 138 -16.16 11.14 -1.43
C HIS A 138 -16.34 11.14 0.09
N PRO A 139 -17.53 10.81 0.62
CA PRO A 139 -17.83 10.89 2.07
C PRO A 139 -17.00 9.93 2.94
N LYS A 140 -16.50 8.83 2.38
CA LYS A 140 -15.63 7.88 3.08
C LYS A 140 -14.14 8.12 2.82
N MET A 141 -13.78 9.12 2.03
CA MET A 141 -12.37 9.33 1.70
C MET A 141 -11.59 9.77 2.93
N ILE A 142 -10.45 9.12 3.13
CA ILE A 142 -9.47 9.49 4.15
C ILE A 142 -8.36 10.30 3.47
N GLY A 143 -8.11 11.49 3.98
CA GLY A 143 -7.00 12.34 3.55
C GLY A 143 -5.84 12.26 4.54
N LEU A 144 -4.63 12.11 4.04
CA LEU A 144 -3.42 12.00 4.83
C LEU A 144 -2.41 13.06 4.42
N THR A 145 -1.78 13.67 5.41
CA THR A 145 -0.65 14.60 5.28
C THR A 145 0.36 14.35 6.40
N GLY A 146 1.37 15.20 6.54
CA GLY A 146 2.35 15.07 7.61
C GLY A 146 3.52 16.04 7.44
N SER A 147 4.61 15.78 8.12
CA SER A 147 5.86 16.48 7.87
C SER A 147 6.49 16.06 6.52
N LYS A 148 7.40 16.88 6.00
CA LYS A 148 8.18 16.51 4.79
C LYS A 148 8.87 15.14 4.92
N ASP A 149 9.39 14.82 6.11
CA ASP A 149 10.08 13.55 6.34
C ASP A 149 9.10 12.37 6.35
N GLN A 150 7.91 12.52 6.95
CA GLN A 150 6.86 11.51 6.93
C GLN A 150 6.36 11.26 5.51
N VAL A 151 6.07 12.31 4.74
CA VAL A 151 5.66 12.21 3.33
C VAL A 151 6.75 11.56 2.48
N LYS A 152 8.02 11.93 2.68
CA LYS A 152 9.16 11.31 2.01
C LYS A 152 9.30 9.83 2.37
N HIS A 153 9.04 9.46 3.62
CA HIS A 153 9.11 8.07 4.08
C HIS A 153 8.06 7.20 3.36
N ILE A 154 6.79 7.59 3.40
CA ILE A 154 5.72 6.83 2.74
C ILE A 154 5.90 6.80 1.21
N SER A 155 6.30 7.91 0.60
CA SER A 155 6.56 7.97 -0.85
C SER A 155 7.67 6.99 -1.26
N LYS A 156 8.73 6.88 -0.46
CA LYS A 156 9.80 5.90 -0.69
C LYS A 156 9.30 4.46 -0.53
N ALA A 157 8.47 4.18 0.48
CA ALA A 157 7.89 2.86 0.72
C ALA A 157 7.01 2.42 -0.46
N TYR A 158 6.19 3.31 -1.01
CA TYR A 158 5.30 3.04 -2.15
C TYR A 158 5.97 3.26 -3.51
N LYS A 159 7.26 3.57 -3.56
CA LYS A 159 8.03 3.82 -4.80
C LYS A 159 7.41 4.93 -5.68
N THR A 160 6.65 5.83 -5.06
CA THR A 160 6.10 6.98 -5.77
C THR A 160 7.14 8.10 -5.87
N TYR A 161 7.21 8.73 -7.03
CA TYR A 161 8.07 9.88 -7.29
C TYR A 161 7.27 11.16 -7.11
N TYR A 162 7.88 12.17 -6.54
CA TYR A 162 7.37 13.54 -6.57
C TYR A 162 8.52 14.55 -6.52
N LYS A 163 8.32 15.70 -7.13
CA LYS A 163 9.28 16.81 -7.13
C LYS A 163 8.53 18.13 -7.35
N ALA A 164 8.63 19.05 -6.40
CA ALA A 164 8.15 20.42 -6.59
C ALA A 164 8.98 21.13 -7.68
N GLN A 165 8.29 21.79 -8.61
CA GLN A 165 8.92 22.63 -9.61
C GLN A 165 9.42 23.91 -8.94
N GLN A 166 10.58 24.40 -9.36
CA GLN A 166 11.10 25.67 -8.86
C GLN A 166 10.21 26.81 -9.37
N SER A 167 9.62 27.52 -8.43
CA SER A 167 8.85 28.74 -8.70
C SER A 167 9.24 29.80 -7.67
N ASN A 168 9.18 31.05 -8.06
CA ASN A 168 9.34 32.19 -7.14
C ASN A 168 8.01 32.54 -6.45
N ASP A 169 6.93 31.87 -6.83
CA ASP A 169 5.58 32.07 -6.33
C ASP A 169 5.10 30.87 -5.51
N ASP A 170 4.14 31.08 -4.63
CA ASP A 170 3.45 30.01 -3.86
C ASP A 170 2.62 29.08 -4.76
N LEU A 171 2.48 29.40 -6.06
CA LEU A 171 1.74 28.66 -7.08
C LEU A 171 2.63 27.68 -7.87
N TYR A 172 3.48 26.91 -7.19
CA TYR A 172 4.31 25.90 -7.85
C TYR A 172 3.51 24.62 -8.16
N LEU A 173 3.92 23.93 -9.21
CA LEU A 173 3.43 22.59 -9.53
C LEU A 173 4.33 21.52 -8.93
N VAL A 174 3.78 20.34 -8.69
CA VAL A 174 4.53 19.17 -8.22
C VAL A 174 4.40 18.06 -9.26
N ASP A 175 5.53 17.71 -9.88
CA ASP A 175 5.62 16.53 -10.74
C ASP A 175 5.53 15.27 -9.87
N HIS A 176 4.67 14.33 -10.22
CA HIS A 176 4.53 13.11 -9.43
C HIS A 176 4.05 11.91 -10.25
N SER A 177 4.26 10.72 -9.69
CA SER A 177 3.66 9.48 -10.20
C SER A 177 2.15 9.51 -10.03
N THR A 178 1.42 9.03 -11.05
CA THR A 178 -0.05 9.03 -11.10
C THR A 178 -0.64 7.62 -10.97
N LEU A 179 0.03 6.76 -10.21
CA LEU A 179 -0.46 5.41 -9.96
C LEU A 179 -1.46 5.41 -8.81
N THR A 180 -2.52 4.62 -8.97
CA THR A 180 -3.44 4.26 -7.89
C THR A 180 -3.05 2.87 -7.39
N TYR A 181 -2.97 2.67 -6.07
CA TYR A 181 -2.53 1.43 -5.46
C TYR A 181 -3.71 0.71 -4.80
N LEU A 182 -3.80 -0.60 -5.00
CA LEU A 182 -4.72 -1.45 -4.27
C LEU A 182 -4.01 -2.11 -3.10
N ILE A 183 -4.53 -1.87 -1.90
CA ILE A 183 -4.04 -2.45 -0.65
C ILE A 183 -5.12 -3.35 -0.07
N LEU A 184 -4.79 -4.56 0.32
CA LEU A 184 -5.67 -5.45 1.08
C LEU A 184 -5.16 -5.59 2.52
N PRO A 185 -6.05 -5.64 3.54
CA PRO A 185 -5.64 -5.64 4.95
C PRO A 185 -4.60 -6.70 5.33
N GLU A 186 -4.78 -7.93 4.88
CA GLU A 186 -3.91 -9.06 5.24
C GLU A 186 -2.71 -9.25 4.29
N TYR A 187 -2.76 -8.65 3.10
CA TYR A 187 -1.79 -8.89 2.03
C TYR A 187 -0.93 -7.65 1.72
N GLY A 188 -1.29 -6.47 2.25
CA GLY A 188 -0.66 -5.23 1.91
C GLY A 188 -0.93 -4.86 0.45
N PHE A 189 0.05 -4.32 -0.22
CA PHE A 189 -0.03 -3.94 -1.63
C PHE A 189 -0.18 -5.18 -2.54
N VAL A 190 -1.21 -5.19 -3.40
CA VAL A 190 -1.50 -6.32 -4.29
C VAL A 190 -1.52 -5.96 -5.76
N GLU A 191 -1.87 -4.72 -6.14
CA GLU A 191 -1.93 -4.25 -7.52
C GLU A 191 -1.79 -2.73 -7.60
N PHE A 192 -1.43 -2.20 -8.77
CA PHE A 192 -1.55 -0.78 -9.08
C PHE A 192 -2.32 -0.57 -10.38
N PHE A 193 -2.98 0.57 -10.47
CA PHE A 193 -3.73 0.98 -11.65
C PHE A 193 -3.10 2.21 -12.29
N ARG A 194 -2.90 2.14 -13.59
CA ARG A 194 -2.47 3.28 -14.40
C ARG A 194 -3.69 4.13 -14.74
N ARG A 195 -3.46 5.35 -15.23
CA ARG A 195 -4.53 6.31 -15.56
C ARG A 195 -5.44 5.87 -16.71
N ASP A 196 -4.99 4.94 -17.55
CA ASP A 196 -5.78 4.36 -18.63
C ASP A 196 -6.90 3.41 -18.14
N LYS A 197 -6.87 3.00 -16.87
CA LYS A 197 -7.92 2.19 -16.28
C LYS A 197 -9.14 3.02 -15.89
N SER A 198 -10.32 2.58 -16.35
CA SER A 198 -11.60 3.17 -15.94
C SER A 198 -11.96 2.81 -14.50
N ALA A 199 -12.89 3.54 -13.89
CA ALA A 199 -13.45 3.23 -12.58
C ALA A 199 -14.04 1.81 -12.52
N GLU A 200 -14.73 1.39 -13.58
CA GLU A 200 -15.31 0.05 -13.67
C GLU A 200 -14.24 -1.05 -13.74
N GLU A 201 -13.15 -0.85 -14.49
CA GLU A 201 -12.03 -1.78 -14.52
C GLU A 201 -11.36 -1.89 -13.14
N ILE A 202 -11.10 -0.75 -12.47
CA ILE A 202 -10.56 -0.73 -11.10
C ILE A 202 -11.46 -1.50 -10.14
N ALA A 203 -12.77 -1.24 -10.17
CA ALA A 203 -13.74 -1.94 -9.33
C ALA A 203 -13.80 -3.45 -9.62
N ASN A 204 -13.78 -3.86 -10.88
CA ASN A 204 -13.82 -5.26 -11.25
C ASN A 204 -12.56 -6.03 -10.84
N ILE A 205 -11.40 -5.42 -11.06
CA ILE A 205 -10.10 -5.99 -10.65
C ILE A 205 -10.04 -6.07 -9.12
N THR A 206 -10.39 -5.01 -8.41
CA THR A 206 -10.45 -4.99 -6.94
C THR A 206 -11.39 -6.07 -6.41
N ALA A 207 -12.58 -6.22 -7.00
CA ALA A 207 -13.53 -7.28 -6.63
C ALA A 207 -12.97 -8.69 -6.85
N CYS A 208 -12.15 -8.90 -7.89
CA CYS A 208 -11.44 -10.15 -8.09
C CYS A 208 -10.48 -10.44 -6.94
N PHE A 209 -9.64 -9.48 -6.58
CA PHE A 209 -8.69 -9.63 -5.46
C PHE A 209 -9.39 -9.90 -4.13
N VAL A 210 -10.48 -9.18 -3.84
CA VAL A 210 -11.27 -9.37 -2.60
C VAL A 210 -11.92 -10.75 -2.52
N ARG A 211 -12.40 -11.30 -3.64
CA ARG A 211 -13.01 -12.64 -3.65
C ARG A 211 -12.00 -13.77 -3.52
N ASN A 212 -10.76 -13.51 -3.82
CA ASN A 212 -9.66 -14.46 -3.74
C ASN A 212 -8.73 -14.22 -2.54
N SER A 213 -9.07 -13.26 -1.66
CA SER A 213 -8.32 -12.98 -0.42
C SER A 213 -8.68 -13.92 0.73
#